data_d9f854d866e938ad61d8861fa367caf5
#
_entry.id   d9f854d866e938ad61d8861fa367caf5
#
_cell.length_a   1.000
_cell.length_b   1.000
_cell.length_c   1.000
_cell.angle_alpha   90.00
_cell.angle_beta   90.00
_cell.angle_gamma   90.00
#
_symmetry.space_group_name_H-M   'P 1'
#
loop_
_entity.id
_entity.type
_entity.pdbx_description
1 polymer ?
#
loop_
_entity_poly.entity_id
_entity_poly.type
_entity_poly.pdbx_seq_one_letter_code
_entity_poly.pdbx_strand_id
1 'polypeptide(L)'
;KINSKISCYGDSFTFCRQVNDNETWEHFLSKLFNTNVQNFGVGNYGIDQSLLQMKRGYQKNKTDVVILSVVPDTISRIVSVWKHYYEYGNTFGFKPRFVLKNDKLELKKNPIDNESKFFKYQEYIDEIRHNDFFYRKKFKKEKISFPYCLTVFKNARRNFSIIYWVLKINNFKK
;
A
#
# COMPACT_ATOMS: atom_id res chain seq x y z
N LYS A 1 -22.63 24.10 -0.85
CA LYS A 1 -22.00 22.95 -1.53
C LYS A 1 -21.02 23.49 -2.52
N ILE A 2 -19.73 23.18 -2.36
CA ILE A 2 -18.70 23.50 -3.35
C ILE A 2 -18.97 22.61 -4.56
N ASN A 3 -19.27 23.21 -5.71
CA ASN A 3 -19.54 22.45 -6.93
C ASN A 3 -18.18 22.07 -7.55
N SER A 4 -17.67 20.88 -7.19
CA SER A 4 -16.43 20.35 -7.75
C SER A 4 -16.74 19.48 -8.94
N LYS A 5 -16.06 19.74 -10.07
CA LYS A 5 -16.25 18.95 -11.30
C LYS A 5 -15.30 17.77 -11.42
N ILE A 6 -14.22 17.79 -10.64
CA ILE A 6 -13.15 16.79 -10.70
C ILE A 6 -12.89 16.22 -9.31
N SER A 7 -12.73 14.89 -9.21
CA SER A 7 -12.27 14.22 -8.00
C SER A 7 -11.08 13.30 -8.31
N CYS A 8 -10.07 13.32 -7.44
CA CYS A 8 -8.83 12.58 -7.60
C CYS A 8 -8.71 11.56 -6.48
N TYR A 9 -8.50 10.30 -6.83
CA TYR A 9 -8.27 9.19 -5.90
C TYR A 9 -6.91 8.57 -6.18
N GLY A 10 -6.19 8.22 -5.14
CA GLY A 10 -4.87 7.65 -5.29
C GLY A 10 -4.14 7.45 -3.96
N ASP A 11 -2.84 7.36 -4.04
CA ASP A 11 -1.93 7.15 -2.92
C ASP A 11 -1.29 8.45 -2.41
N SER A 12 -0.06 8.36 -1.86
CA SER A 12 0.70 9.51 -1.37
C SER A 12 1.09 10.50 -2.46
N PHE A 13 1.18 10.10 -3.70
CA PHE A 13 1.46 10.99 -4.83
C PHE A 13 0.24 11.81 -5.22
N THR A 14 -0.96 11.28 -5.02
CA THR A 14 -2.21 12.04 -5.13
C THR A 14 -2.40 12.94 -3.91
N PHE A 15 -2.06 12.48 -2.70
CA PHE A 15 -2.13 13.30 -1.49
C PHE A 15 -1.12 14.46 -1.49
N CYS A 16 0.01 14.33 -2.19
CA CYS A 16 1.06 15.34 -2.29
C CYS A 16 1.65 15.79 -0.95
N ARG A 17 1.92 14.85 -0.03
CA ARG A 17 2.34 15.13 1.36
C ARG A 17 3.61 16.01 1.51
N GLN A 18 4.46 16.08 0.48
CA GLN A 18 5.74 16.78 0.52
C GLN A 18 5.68 18.27 0.18
N VAL A 19 4.51 18.78 -0.21
CA VAL A 19 4.29 20.14 -0.64
C VAL A 19 3.10 20.77 0.09
N ASN A 20 2.95 22.08 0.04
CA ASN A 20 1.79 22.78 0.56
C ASN A 20 0.57 22.60 -0.36
N ASP A 21 -0.63 22.87 0.15
CA ASP A 21 -1.88 22.68 -0.60
C ASP A 21 -1.93 23.46 -1.92
N ASN A 22 -1.32 24.64 -1.96
CA ASN A 22 -1.23 25.48 -3.16
C ASN A 22 -0.13 25.08 -4.16
N GLU A 23 0.63 24.04 -3.86
CA GLU A 23 1.72 23.48 -4.67
C GLU A 23 1.40 22.07 -5.19
N THR A 24 0.21 21.56 -4.87
CA THR A 24 -0.24 20.25 -5.34
C THR A 24 -0.63 20.29 -6.81
N TRP A 25 -0.51 19.18 -7.54
CA TRP A 25 -0.93 19.13 -8.93
C TRP A 25 -2.44 19.33 -9.09
N GLU A 26 -3.26 18.95 -8.10
CA GLU A 26 -4.70 19.20 -8.06
C GLU A 26 -5.00 20.70 -7.96
N HIS A 27 -4.19 21.45 -7.23
CA HIS A 27 -4.32 22.90 -7.17
C HIS A 27 -4.05 23.56 -8.54
N PHE A 28 -2.99 23.12 -9.23
CA PHE A 28 -2.72 23.61 -10.59
C PHE A 28 -3.82 23.20 -11.57
N LEU A 29 -4.33 21.97 -11.43
CA LEU A 29 -5.46 21.49 -12.23
C LEU A 29 -6.72 22.33 -11.99
N SER A 30 -7.00 22.71 -10.73
CA SER A 30 -8.14 23.56 -10.39
C SER A 30 -8.04 24.95 -11.03
N LYS A 31 -6.83 25.53 -11.09
CA LYS A 31 -6.58 26.80 -11.77
C LYS A 31 -6.75 26.67 -13.28
N LEU A 32 -6.18 25.62 -13.87
CA LEU A 32 -6.23 25.40 -15.31
C LEU A 32 -7.66 25.28 -15.84
N PHE A 33 -8.51 24.55 -15.11
CA PHE A 33 -9.90 24.30 -15.50
C PHE A 33 -10.91 25.24 -14.85
N ASN A 34 -10.43 26.20 -14.06
CA ASN A 34 -11.28 27.13 -13.30
C ASN A 34 -12.42 26.43 -12.56
N THR A 35 -12.09 25.36 -11.84
CA THR A 35 -13.03 24.53 -11.09
C THR A 35 -12.38 23.96 -9.82
N ASN A 36 -13.19 23.66 -8.82
CA ASN A 36 -12.66 22.96 -7.65
C ASN A 36 -12.34 21.50 -7.98
N VAL A 37 -11.18 21.04 -7.51
CA VAL A 37 -10.73 19.66 -7.60
C VAL A 37 -10.70 19.09 -6.19
N GLN A 38 -11.40 17.96 -5.98
CA GLN A 38 -11.40 17.25 -4.70
C GLN A 38 -10.25 16.25 -4.68
N ASN A 39 -9.40 16.35 -3.68
CA ASN A 39 -8.29 15.40 -3.47
C ASN A 39 -8.67 14.39 -2.40
N PHE A 40 -8.79 13.12 -2.80
CA PHE A 40 -9.02 11.95 -1.94
C PHE A 40 -7.81 11.01 -1.93
N GLY A 41 -6.62 11.52 -2.20
CA GLY A 41 -5.37 10.79 -2.06
C GLY A 41 -5.12 10.37 -0.61
N VAL A 42 -4.65 9.14 -0.38
CA VAL A 42 -4.32 8.62 0.96
C VAL A 42 -2.97 7.95 0.93
N GLY A 43 -2.09 8.40 1.81
CA GLY A 43 -0.76 7.80 1.96
C GLY A 43 -0.83 6.29 2.17
N ASN A 44 0.08 5.58 1.51
CA ASN A 44 0.19 4.12 1.57
C ASN A 44 -0.94 3.30 0.92
N TYR A 45 -1.93 3.91 0.31
CA TYR A 45 -2.94 3.17 -0.44
C TYR A 45 -2.32 2.47 -1.67
N GLY A 46 -2.83 1.29 -1.99
CA GLY A 46 -2.75 0.71 -3.32
C GLY A 46 -3.96 1.14 -4.15
N ILE A 47 -3.93 0.91 -5.44
CA ILE A 47 -5.05 1.24 -6.33
C ILE A 47 -6.35 0.53 -5.93
N ASP A 48 -6.26 -0.67 -5.37
CA ASP A 48 -7.38 -1.43 -4.83
C ASP A 48 -8.11 -0.68 -3.70
N GLN A 49 -7.36 -0.07 -2.78
CA GLN A 49 -7.91 0.74 -1.69
C GLN A 49 -8.49 2.06 -2.20
N SER A 50 -7.81 2.72 -3.14
CA SER A 50 -8.31 3.93 -3.79
C SER A 50 -9.62 3.68 -4.54
N LEU A 51 -9.73 2.55 -5.24
CA LEU A 51 -10.97 2.11 -5.89
C LEU A 51 -12.10 1.85 -4.88
N LEU A 52 -11.81 1.20 -3.76
CA LEU A 52 -12.80 0.96 -2.70
C LEU A 52 -13.26 2.26 -2.04
N GLN A 53 -12.35 3.20 -1.83
CA GLN A 53 -12.67 4.53 -1.31
C GLN A 53 -13.57 5.29 -2.28
N MET A 54 -13.23 5.30 -3.56
CA MET A 54 -14.05 5.90 -4.62
C MET A 54 -15.46 5.29 -4.62
N LYS A 55 -15.58 3.97 -4.66
CA LYS A 55 -16.89 3.29 -4.68
C LYS A 55 -17.77 3.65 -3.47
N ARG A 56 -17.17 3.81 -2.29
CA ARG A 56 -17.90 4.18 -1.07
C ARG A 56 -18.31 5.64 -1.03
N GLY A 57 -17.45 6.53 -1.54
CA GLY A 57 -17.60 7.98 -1.41
C GLY A 57 -18.27 8.68 -2.58
N TYR A 58 -18.17 8.12 -3.78
CA TYR A 58 -18.56 8.80 -5.02
C TYR A 58 -20.02 9.26 -5.05
N GLN A 59 -20.95 8.46 -4.56
CA GLN A 59 -22.37 8.85 -4.55
C GLN A 59 -22.67 10.11 -3.72
N LYS A 60 -21.85 10.37 -2.69
CA LYS A 60 -21.93 11.58 -1.86
C LYS A 60 -21.18 12.76 -2.46
N ASN A 61 -20.15 12.50 -3.26
CA ASN A 61 -19.24 13.50 -3.80
C ASN A 61 -19.13 13.34 -5.32
N LYS A 62 -20.29 13.30 -6.01
CA LYS A 62 -20.33 13.15 -7.47
C LYS A 62 -19.64 14.30 -8.16
N THR A 63 -18.80 13.96 -9.13
CA THR A 63 -18.09 14.89 -10.01
C THR A 63 -18.20 14.41 -11.44
N ASP A 64 -18.05 15.32 -12.40
CA ASP A 64 -18.14 15.02 -13.83
C ASP A 64 -16.96 14.13 -14.28
N VAL A 65 -15.79 14.35 -13.67
CA VAL A 65 -14.55 13.64 -13.98
C VAL A 65 -13.97 13.00 -12.71
N VAL A 66 -13.59 11.73 -12.82
CA VAL A 66 -12.88 11.00 -11.77
C VAL A 66 -11.49 10.63 -12.29
N ILE A 67 -10.46 11.04 -11.56
CA ILE A 67 -9.07 10.67 -11.83
C ILE A 67 -8.66 9.61 -10.80
N LEU A 68 -8.30 8.42 -11.27
CA LEU A 68 -7.73 7.37 -10.45
C LEU A 68 -6.24 7.26 -10.75
N SER A 69 -5.41 7.78 -9.87
CA SER A 69 -3.96 7.83 -10.04
C SER A 69 -3.31 6.51 -9.67
N VAL A 70 -2.37 6.05 -10.49
CA VAL A 70 -1.61 4.82 -10.30
C VAL A 70 -0.14 5.10 -10.49
N VAL A 71 0.67 4.77 -9.47
CA VAL A 71 2.12 4.80 -9.56
C VAL A 71 2.63 3.35 -9.62
N PRO A 72 3.52 2.99 -10.57
CA PRO A 72 4.00 1.61 -10.74
C PRO A 72 4.52 0.96 -9.45
N ASP A 73 5.23 1.70 -8.61
CA ASP A 73 5.77 1.20 -7.33
C ASP A 73 4.68 0.74 -6.35
N THR A 74 3.46 1.28 -6.48
CA THR A 74 2.34 0.95 -5.60
C THR A 74 1.55 -0.28 -6.05
N ILE A 75 1.81 -0.81 -7.24
CA ILE A 75 1.19 -2.05 -7.77
C ILE A 75 1.45 -3.22 -6.82
N SER A 76 2.63 -3.30 -6.24
CA SER A 76 2.98 -4.33 -5.26
C SER A 76 2.04 -4.37 -4.05
N ARG A 77 1.42 -3.24 -3.68
CA ARG A 77 0.48 -3.14 -2.56
C ARG A 77 -0.81 -3.92 -2.79
N ILE A 78 -1.22 -4.14 -4.04
CA ILE A 78 -2.46 -4.87 -4.40
C ILE A 78 -2.46 -6.30 -3.82
N VAL A 79 -1.29 -6.93 -3.75
CA VAL A 79 -1.15 -8.33 -3.34
C VAL A 79 -0.81 -8.51 -1.86
N SER A 80 -0.72 -7.44 -1.09
CA SER A 80 -0.47 -7.47 0.36
C SER A 80 -1.77 -7.37 1.15
N VAL A 81 -1.84 -8.09 2.27
CA VAL A 81 -2.89 -8.00 3.30
C VAL A 81 -2.36 -7.32 4.55
N TRP A 82 -1.13 -7.63 4.93
CA TRP A 82 -0.44 -7.00 6.04
C TRP A 82 0.86 -6.34 5.57
N LYS A 83 0.91 -5.03 5.65
CA LYS A 83 2.05 -4.25 5.16
C LYS A 83 3.39 -4.64 5.75
N HIS A 84 3.41 -5.14 6.99
CA HIS A 84 4.59 -5.65 7.66
C HIS A 84 5.35 -6.72 6.86
N TYR A 85 4.65 -7.57 6.10
CA TYR A 85 5.28 -8.61 5.27
C TYR A 85 5.95 -8.05 4.01
N TYR A 86 5.49 -6.91 3.56
CA TYR A 86 6.05 -6.19 2.42
C TYR A 86 7.10 -5.18 2.87
N GLU A 87 6.80 -4.39 3.89
CA GLU A 87 7.61 -3.31 4.43
C GLU A 87 7.78 -3.53 5.94
N TYR A 88 8.92 -4.16 6.29
CA TYR A 88 9.22 -4.57 7.65
C TYR A 88 9.10 -3.41 8.65
N GLY A 89 8.49 -3.67 9.80
CA GLY A 89 8.25 -2.65 10.83
C GLY A 89 6.90 -1.94 10.73
N ASN A 90 6.19 -2.05 9.59
CA ASN A 90 4.86 -1.45 9.43
C ASN A 90 3.76 -2.37 9.97
N THR A 91 3.60 -2.40 11.30
CA THR A 91 2.76 -3.39 12.00
C THR A 91 1.28 -3.06 11.99
N PHE A 92 0.88 -1.80 11.69
CA PHE A 92 -0.52 -1.38 11.77
C PHE A 92 -1.28 -1.43 10.43
N GLY A 93 -0.60 -1.78 9.35
CA GLY A 93 -1.12 -1.70 8.00
C GLY A 93 -1.85 -2.95 7.53
N PHE A 94 -3.01 -3.28 8.09
CA PHE A 94 -3.89 -4.33 7.58
C PHE A 94 -4.88 -3.77 6.56
N LYS A 95 -5.20 -4.53 5.50
CA LYS A 95 -6.11 -4.06 4.46
C LYS A 95 -6.85 -5.20 3.75
N PRO A 96 -7.99 -4.90 3.10
CA PRO A 96 -8.63 -5.84 2.19
C PRO A 96 -7.76 -6.05 0.94
N ARG A 97 -8.05 -7.12 0.20
CA ARG A 97 -7.33 -7.46 -1.03
C ARG A 97 -8.28 -8.04 -2.07
N PHE A 98 -8.09 -7.68 -3.34
CA PHE A 98 -8.72 -8.41 -4.43
C PHE A 98 -7.90 -9.64 -4.81
N VAL A 99 -8.60 -10.72 -5.13
CA VAL A 99 -8.02 -11.94 -5.68
C VAL A 99 -8.76 -12.30 -6.97
N LEU A 100 -8.04 -12.87 -7.92
CA LEU A 100 -8.64 -13.41 -9.13
C LEU A 100 -9.06 -14.85 -8.87
N LYS A 101 -10.35 -15.15 -9.06
CA LYS A 101 -10.91 -16.50 -8.94
C LYS A 101 -11.86 -16.73 -10.11
N ASN A 102 -11.59 -17.75 -10.92
CA ASN A 102 -12.38 -18.06 -12.12
C ASN A 102 -12.59 -16.81 -13.01
N ASP A 103 -11.51 -16.08 -13.29
CA ASP A 103 -11.46 -14.84 -14.09
C ASP A 103 -12.33 -13.68 -13.55
N LYS A 104 -12.78 -13.78 -12.29
CA LYS A 104 -13.51 -12.70 -11.61
C LYS A 104 -12.75 -12.18 -10.42
N LEU A 105 -12.79 -10.86 -10.23
CA LEU A 105 -12.22 -10.22 -9.06
C LEU A 105 -13.14 -10.41 -7.85
N GLU A 106 -12.64 -11.08 -6.84
CA GLU A 106 -13.30 -11.30 -5.56
C GLU A 106 -12.60 -10.49 -4.47
N LEU A 107 -13.38 -9.69 -3.70
CA LEU A 107 -12.85 -8.92 -2.59
C LEU A 107 -12.74 -9.80 -1.36
N LYS A 108 -11.52 -10.05 -0.90
CA LYS A 108 -11.24 -10.56 0.45
C LYS A 108 -11.26 -9.40 1.43
N LYS A 109 -12.14 -9.46 2.41
CA LYS A 109 -12.27 -8.43 3.43
C LYS A 109 -10.99 -8.31 4.26
N ASN A 110 -10.81 -7.16 4.90
CA ASN A 110 -9.76 -7.02 5.89
C ASN A 110 -10.03 -7.95 7.08
N PRO A 111 -9.17 -8.91 7.41
CA PRO A 111 -9.36 -9.78 8.57
C PRO A 111 -9.34 -9.00 9.88
N ILE A 112 -8.65 -7.85 9.92
CA ILE A 112 -8.55 -6.95 11.06
C ILE A 112 -9.35 -5.68 10.76
N ASP A 113 -10.66 -5.74 10.94
CA ASP A 113 -11.59 -4.68 10.55
C ASP A 113 -12.10 -3.80 11.71
N ASN A 114 -11.67 -4.10 12.93
CA ASN A 114 -12.00 -3.33 14.12
C ASN A 114 -10.92 -3.42 15.19
N GLU A 115 -11.03 -2.56 16.21
CA GLU A 115 -10.05 -2.43 17.28
C GLU A 115 -9.87 -3.72 18.11
N SER A 116 -10.96 -4.41 18.43
CA SER A 116 -10.90 -5.66 19.20
C SER A 116 -10.09 -6.72 18.48
N LYS A 117 -10.28 -6.89 17.17
CA LYS A 117 -9.48 -7.80 16.35
C LYS A 117 -8.03 -7.33 16.22
N PHE A 118 -7.82 -6.02 16.24
CA PHE A 118 -6.46 -5.48 16.18
C PHE A 118 -5.64 -5.92 17.38
N PHE A 119 -6.14 -5.82 18.60
CA PHE A 119 -5.44 -6.30 19.80
C PHE A 119 -5.27 -7.82 19.84
N LYS A 120 -6.09 -8.55 19.10
CA LYS A 120 -6.07 -10.02 19.00
C LYS A 120 -5.59 -10.52 17.64
N TYR A 121 -4.83 -9.71 16.90
CA TYR A 121 -4.45 -10.04 15.50
C TYR A 121 -3.76 -11.40 15.35
N GLN A 122 -3.15 -11.92 16.41
CA GLN A 122 -2.53 -13.25 16.41
C GLN A 122 -3.53 -14.37 16.14
N GLU A 123 -4.80 -14.21 16.54
CA GLU A 123 -5.86 -15.19 16.27
C GLU A 123 -6.17 -15.29 14.76
N TYR A 124 -5.90 -14.21 14.01
CA TYR A 124 -6.16 -14.10 12.56
C TYR A 124 -4.90 -14.30 11.71
N ILE A 125 -3.76 -14.61 12.35
CA ILE A 125 -2.46 -14.59 11.67
C ILE A 125 -2.37 -15.60 10.53
N ASP A 126 -3.01 -16.75 10.63
CA ASP A 126 -2.95 -17.79 9.60
C ASP A 126 -3.82 -17.42 8.39
N GLU A 127 -4.95 -16.77 8.59
CA GLU A 127 -5.76 -16.19 7.51
C GLU A 127 -4.98 -15.09 6.77
N ILE A 128 -4.33 -14.19 7.53
CA ILE A 128 -3.48 -13.12 6.97
C ILE A 128 -2.34 -13.74 6.14
N ARG A 129 -1.63 -14.71 6.70
CA ARG A 129 -0.52 -15.42 6.02
C ARG A 129 -0.97 -16.15 4.75
N HIS A 130 -2.15 -16.74 4.80
CA HIS A 130 -2.71 -17.45 3.64
C HIS A 130 -3.01 -16.49 2.50
N ASN A 131 -3.57 -15.34 2.81
CA ASN A 131 -4.02 -14.36 1.84
C ASN A 131 -2.94 -13.35 1.41
N ASP A 132 -1.78 -13.31 2.08
CA ASP A 132 -0.70 -12.36 1.75
C ASP A 132 0.35 -12.99 0.83
N PHE A 133 0.62 -12.32 -0.31
CA PHE A 133 1.63 -12.76 -1.26
C PHE A 133 3.04 -12.68 -0.66
N PHE A 134 3.36 -11.58 0.03
CA PHE A 134 4.70 -11.31 0.53
C PHE A 134 5.08 -12.19 1.70
N TYR A 135 4.11 -12.67 2.49
CA TYR A 135 4.40 -13.64 3.54
C TYR A 135 5.16 -14.84 3.00
N ARG A 136 4.63 -15.48 1.93
CA ARG A 136 5.24 -16.70 1.37
C ARG A 136 6.46 -16.41 0.50
N LYS A 137 6.42 -15.35 -0.29
CA LYS A 137 7.46 -15.06 -1.30
C LYS A 137 8.66 -14.32 -0.73
N LYS A 138 8.47 -13.54 0.32
CA LYS A 138 9.50 -12.68 0.92
C LYS A 138 9.68 -12.99 2.42
N PHE A 139 8.73 -12.61 3.26
CA PHE A 139 8.88 -12.57 4.72
C PHE A 139 9.29 -13.92 5.32
N LYS A 140 8.60 -15.01 4.97
CA LYS A 140 8.93 -16.36 5.48
C LYS A 140 10.36 -16.80 5.13
N LYS A 141 10.87 -16.35 3.98
CA LYS A 141 12.23 -16.67 3.53
C LYS A 141 13.30 -15.81 4.22
N GLU A 142 12.94 -14.58 4.56
CA GLU A 142 13.85 -13.59 5.13
C GLU A 142 13.91 -13.66 6.66
N LYS A 143 12.87 -14.21 7.31
CA LYS A 143 12.82 -14.36 8.75
C LYS A 143 13.90 -15.37 9.20
N ILE A 144 14.82 -14.88 10.04
CA ILE A 144 15.81 -15.73 10.67
C ILE A 144 15.12 -16.52 11.79
N SER A 145 15.22 -17.84 11.74
CA SER A 145 14.63 -18.77 12.71
C SER A 145 15.64 -19.81 13.16
N PHE A 146 15.40 -20.36 14.36
CA PHE A 146 16.25 -21.45 14.86
C PHE A 146 16.14 -22.72 13.97
N PRO A 147 17.25 -23.44 13.68
CA PRO A 147 18.63 -23.07 13.99
C PRO A 147 19.15 -21.96 13.07
N TYR A 148 19.62 -20.86 13.68
CA TYR A 148 19.98 -19.62 12.96
C TYR A 148 21.02 -19.83 11.88
N CYS A 149 22.01 -20.69 12.13
CA CYS A 149 23.06 -21.04 11.17
C CYS A 149 22.47 -21.57 9.86
N LEU A 150 21.52 -22.51 9.94
CA LEU A 150 20.89 -23.09 8.76
C LEU A 150 20.09 -22.04 7.97
N THR A 151 19.40 -21.13 8.66
CA THR A 151 18.65 -20.06 8.02
C THR A 151 19.59 -19.07 7.29
N VAL A 152 20.74 -18.75 7.89
CA VAL A 152 21.76 -17.89 7.28
C VAL A 152 22.34 -18.55 6.05
N PHE A 153 22.70 -19.84 6.12
CA PHE A 153 23.25 -20.57 4.97
C PHE A 153 22.23 -20.75 3.83
N LYS A 154 20.98 -21.08 4.14
CA LYS A 154 19.91 -21.17 3.11
C LYS A 154 19.71 -19.87 2.34
N ASN A 155 19.98 -18.74 2.97
CA ASN A 155 19.88 -17.41 2.37
C ASN A 155 21.24 -16.77 2.06
N ALA A 156 22.31 -17.56 1.95
CA ALA A 156 23.69 -17.06 1.81
C ALA A 156 23.83 -16.04 0.66
N ARG A 157 23.36 -16.36 -0.53
CA ARG A 157 23.43 -15.46 -1.70
C ARG A 157 22.83 -14.08 -1.42
N ARG A 158 21.67 -14.05 -0.77
CA ARG A 158 20.99 -12.81 -0.38
C ARG A 158 21.79 -12.07 0.69
N ASN A 159 22.24 -12.79 1.72
CA ASN A 159 22.99 -12.19 2.83
C ASN A 159 24.31 -11.56 2.34
N PHE A 160 25.04 -12.24 1.48
CA PHE A 160 26.25 -11.69 0.84
C PHE A 160 25.92 -10.45 -0.02
N SER A 161 24.82 -10.49 -0.77
CA SER A 161 24.40 -9.32 -1.55
C SER A 161 24.09 -8.10 -0.65
N ILE A 162 23.39 -8.32 0.48
CA ILE A 162 23.11 -7.25 1.44
C ILE A 162 24.38 -6.69 2.05
N ILE A 163 25.30 -7.56 2.49
CA ILE A 163 26.60 -7.15 3.06
C ILE A 163 27.38 -6.33 2.03
N TYR A 164 27.47 -6.81 0.80
CA TYR A 164 28.14 -6.08 -0.29
C TYR A 164 27.57 -4.68 -0.48
N TRP A 165 26.24 -4.54 -0.54
CA TRP A 165 25.61 -3.23 -0.72
C TRP A 165 25.78 -2.31 0.49
N VAL A 166 25.73 -2.84 1.72
CA VAL A 166 25.98 -2.05 2.95
C VAL A 166 27.40 -1.52 2.96
N LEU A 167 28.40 -2.34 2.62
CA LEU A 167 29.78 -1.92 2.53
C LEU A 167 29.98 -0.87 1.44
N LYS A 168 29.36 -1.05 0.29
CA LYS A 168 29.41 -0.09 -0.82
C LYS A 168 28.82 1.27 -0.43
N ILE A 169 27.64 1.28 0.20
CA ILE A 169 27.00 2.53 0.66
C ILE A 169 27.86 3.25 1.69
N ASN A 170 28.48 2.52 2.63
CA ASN A 170 29.34 3.13 3.64
C ASN A 170 30.61 3.74 3.04
N ASN A 171 31.10 3.20 1.94
CA ASN A 171 32.25 3.78 1.22
C ASN A 171 31.88 5.06 0.41
N PHE A 172 30.61 5.24 0.03
CA PHE A 172 30.14 6.48 -0.60
C PHE A 172 29.88 7.63 0.40
N LYS A 173 29.83 7.32 1.70
CA LYS A 173 29.60 8.34 2.77
C LYS A 173 30.93 8.90 3.34
N LYS A 174 32.05 8.40 2.89
CA LYS A 174 33.39 8.94 3.17
C LYS A 174 33.85 9.81 2.01
#